data_3e095df9405beccf559ada95ea0afce8
#
_entry.id   3e095df9405beccf559ada95ea0afce8
#
_cell.length_a   1.000
_cell.length_b   1.000
_cell.length_c   1.000
_cell.angle_alpha   90.00
_cell.angle_beta   90.00
_cell.angle_gamma   90.00
#
_symmetry.space_group_name_H-M   'P 1'
#
loop_
_entity.id
_entity.type
_entity.pdbx_description
1 polymer ?
#
loop_
_entity_poly.entity_id
_entity_poly.type
_entity_poly.pdbx_seq_one_letter_code
_entity_poly.pdbx_strand_id
1 'polypeptide(L)'
;RAELARRDPRLAETADYLQNYAAAPVFGGTAVRYYPVGDVMLPDMLADLQAAQHSIFVESFIIGMGEMWGQIHEILRQKAAAGLDVRVIYDDAGCLSLLPHNYVDLLRADGIRAFSFNRCVPVLNLVLNNRDHRKIMVVDGRIAYTGGVNLADEYINKVTRFGHWKDSGVRLEGPAARSYANVFL
;
A
#
# COMPACT_ATOMS: atom_id res chain seq x y z
N ARG A 1 8.68 25.96 0.81
CA ARG A 1 7.83 27.06 0.32
C ARG A 1 8.65 28.10 -0.46
N ALA A 2 9.69 28.69 0.14
CA ALA A 2 10.50 29.73 -0.53
C ALA A 2 11.11 29.26 -1.86
N GLU A 3 11.51 28.00 -1.98
CA GLU A 3 12.00 27.42 -3.22
C GLU A 3 10.89 27.28 -4.27
N LEU A 4 9.70 26.83 -3.88
CA LEU A 4 8.55 26.72 -4.79
C LEU A 4 8.14 28.11 -5.31
N ALA A 5 8.08 29.12 -4.45
CA ALA A 5 7.74 30.48 -4.83
C ALA A 5 8.75 31.09 -5.81
N ARG A 6 10.02 30.72 -5.73
CA ARG A 6 11.05 31.14 -6.70
C ARG A 6 10.89 30.51 -8.06
N ARG A 7 10.34 29.28 -8.12
CA ARG A 7 10.07 28.57 -9.39
C ARG A 7 8.78 29.07 -10.04
N ASP A 8 7.71 29.11 -9.27
CA ASP A 8 6.40 29.64 -9.69
C ASP A 8 5.60 29.99 -8.42
N PRO A 9 5.16 31.27 -8.24
CA PRO A 9 4.35 31.67 -7.09
C PRO A 9 3.10 30.81 -6.88
N ARG A 10 2.45 30.35 -7.96
CA ARG A 10 1.25 29.50 -7.89
C ARG A 10 1.52 28.14 -7.24
N LEU A 11 2.75 27.61 -7.37
CA LEU A 11 3.13 26.38 -6.68
C LEU A 11 3.19 26.55 -5.17
N ALA A 12 3.64 27.73 -4.70
CA ALA A 12 3.66 28.04 -3.29
C ALA A 12 2.24 28.19 -2.71
N GLU A 13 1.33 28.84 -3.45
CA GLU A 13 -0.08 28.96 -3.06
C GLU A 13 -0.77 27.60 -3.02
N THR A 14 -0.54 26.75 -4.01
CA THR A 14 -1.04 25.35 -4.03
C THR A 14 -0.52 24.55 -2.85
N ALA A 15 0.77 24.67 -2.53
CA ALA A 15 1.37 23.99 -1.37
C ALA A 15 0.75 24.47 -0.05
N ASP A 16 0.51 25.79 0.10
CA ASP A 16 -0.16 26.36 1.27
C ASP A 16 -1.61 25.84 1.40
N TYR A 17 -2.34 25.76 0.29
CA TYR A 17 -3.69 25.20 0.27
C TYR A 17 -3.70 23.73 0.71
N LEU A 18 -2.85 22.89 0.11
CA LEU A 18 -2.74 21.48 0.45
C LEU A 18 -2.38 21.28 1.92
N GLN A 19 -1.44 22.04 2.45
CA GLN A 19 -1.02 21.94 3.85
C GLN A 19 -2.10 22.39 4.83
N ASN A 20 -2.76 23.53 4.55
CA ASN A 20 -3.65 24.16 5.52
C ASN A 20 -5.08 23.62 5.49
N TYR A 21 -5.55 23.10 4.35
CA TYR A 21 -6.93 22.66 4.16
C TYR A 21 -7.08 21.17 3.88
N ALA A 22 -6.07 20.51 3.31
CA ALA A 22 -6.12 19.10 2.99
C ALA A 22 -5.27 18.21 3.92
N ALA A 23 -4.59 18.82 4.91
CA ALA A 23 -3.62 18.13 5.78
C ALA A 23 -2.56 17.32 4.99
N ALA A 24 -2.26 17.76 3.77
CA ALA A 24 -1.33 17.10 2.84
C ALA A 24 -0.10 17.99 2.60
N PRO A 25 0.88 17.98 3.51
CA PRO A 25 2.07 18.82 3.38
C PRO A 25 2.91 18.40 2.17
N VAL A 26 3.49 19.40 1.49
CA VAL A 26 4.40 19.19 0.38
C VAL A 26 5.82 18.99 0.93
N PHE A 27 6.46 17.92 0.54
CA PHE A 27 7.80 17.56 0.95
C PHE A 27 8.82 17.76 -0.17
N GLY A 28 10.00 18.27 0.17
CA GLY A 28 11.20 18.20 -0.66
C GLY A 28 12.09 17.01 -0.25
N GLY A 29 13.13 16.75 -1.04
CA GLY A 29 14.14 15.75 -0.70
C GLY A 29 13.62 14.29 -0.73
N THR A 30 12.60 14.00 -1.56
CA THR A 30 12.08 12.66 -1.79
C THR A 30 12.53 12.17 -3.15
N ALA A 31 13.19 11.02 -3.19
CA ALA A 31 13.49 10.31 -4.43
C ALA A 31 12.24 9.55 -4.91
N VAL A 32 12.02 9.55 -6.21
CA VAL A 32 10.87 8.88 -6.85
C VAL A 32 11.37 7.92 -7.91
N ARG A 33 10.93 6.65 -7.84
CA ARG A 33 11.16 5.66 -8.88
C ARG A 33 9.83 5.18 -9.45
N TYR A 34 9.69 5.25 -10.76
CA TYR A 34 8.53 4.77 -11.51
C TYR A 34 8.73 3.33 -11.97
N TYR A 35 7.67 2.53 -11.89
CA TYR A 35 7.61 1.16 -12.40
C TYR A 35 6.49 1.05 -13.43
N PRO A 36 6.79 0.64 -14.66
CA PRO A 36 5.79 0.52 -15.71
C PRO A 36 4.86 -0.68 -15.52
N VAL A 37 5.28 -1.69 -14.74
CA VAL A 37 4.57 -2.96 -14.48
C VAL A 37 4.93 -3.52 -13.12
N GLY A 38 4.06 -4.36 -12.56
CA GLY A 38 4.20 -4.88 -11.20
C GLY A 38 5.33 -5.89 -11.01
N ASP A 39 5.64 -6.68 -12.04
CA ASP A 39 6.76 -7.65 -11.99
C ASP A 39 8.12 -6.98 -11.84
N VAL A 40 8.31 -5.78 -12.41
CA VAL A 40 9.52 -4.97 -12.20
C VAL A 40 9.54 -4.31 -10.82
N MET A 41 8.36 -4.05 -10.22
CA MET A 41 8.23 -3.43 -8.90
C MET A 41 8.46 -4.42 -7.76
N LEU A 42 8.01 -5.66 -7.89
CA LEU A 42 8.01 -6.67 -6.81
C LEU A 42 9.40 -6.91 -6.19
N PRO A 43 10.49 -7.08 -6.95
CA PRO A 43 11.82 -7.29 -6.36
C PRO A 43 12.25 -6.18 -5.40
N ASP A 44 11.99 -4.93 -5.75
CA ASP A 44 12.32 -3.79 -4.87
C ASP A 44 11.41 -3.76 -3.64
N MET A 45 10.11 -4.08 -3.81
CA MET A 45 9.18 -4.19 -2.67
C MET A 45 9.67 -5.24 -1.66
N LEU A 46 10.06 -6.43 -2.13
CA LEU A 46 10.55 -7.49 -1.25
C LEU A 46 11.86 -7.09 -0.55
N ALA A 47 12.78 -6.44 -1.27
CA ALA A 47 14.03 -5.95 -0.70
C ALA A 47 13.78 -4.90 0.40
N ASP A 48 12.91 -3.93 0.17
CA ASP A 48 12.58 -2.90 1.16
C ASP A 48 11.86 -3.50 2.39
N LEU A 49 10.94 -4.45 2.18
CA LEU A 49 10.28 -5.17 3.28
C LEU A 49 11.30 -5.96 4.12
N GLN A 50 12.24 -6.63 3.49
CA GLN A 50 13.32 -7.35 4.19
C GLN A 50 14.24 -6.42 4.97
N ALA A 51 14.48 -5.20 4.47
CA ALA A 51 15.31 -4.20 5.11
C ALA A 51 14.61 -3.47 6.28
N ALA A 52 13.30 -3.61 6.46
CA ALA A 52 12.52 -2.94 7.50
C ALA A 52 13.06 -3.17 8.91
N GLN A 53 13.11 -2.09 9.72
CA GLN A 53 13.66 -2.08 11.08
C GLN A 53 12.62 -1.75 12.17
N HIS A 54 11.51 -1.06 11.81
CA HIS A 54 10.56 -0.53 12.79
C HIS A 54 9.11 -0.90 12.49
N SER A 55 8.65 -0.65 11.27
CA SER A 55 7.25 -0.81 10.92
C SER A 55 7.02 -1.12 9.45
N ILE A 56 5.96 -1.89 9.18
CA ILE A 56 5.47 -2.16 7.82
C ILE A 56 3.95 -2.00 7.84
N PHE A 57 3.44 -1.11 6.97
CA PHE A 57 2.01 -0.92 6.76
C PHE A 57 1.65 -1.28 5.33
N VAL A 58 0.67 -2.14 5.15
CA VAL A 58 0.20 -2.62 3.83
C VAL A 58 -1.30 -2.41 3.74
N GLU A 59 -1.74 -1.72 2.71
CA GLU A 59 -3.14 -1.49 2.39
C GLU A 59 -3.37 -1.82 0.92
N SER A 60 -4.31 -2.72 0.60
CA SER A 60 -4.60 -3.12 -0.77
C SER A 60 -6.07 -3.41 -0.98
N PHE A 61 -6.59 -3.03 -2.15
CA PHE A 61 -7.96 -3.40 -2.52
C PHE A 61 -8.09 -4.91 -2.78
N ILE A 62 -7.10 -5.50 -3.47
CA ILE A 62 -7.07 -6.94 -3.75
C ILE A 62 -5.80 -7.55 -3.14
N ILE A 63 -6.00 -8.62 -2.38
CA ILE A 63 -4.97 -9.57 -2.01
C ILE A 63 -5.43 -10.94 -2.52
N GLY A 64 -4.59 -11.63 -3.30
CA GLY A 64 -4.84 -12.96 -3.81
C GLY A 64 -3.79 -13.96 -3.34
N MET A 65 -4.24 -15.14 -2.88
CA MET A 65 -3.32 -16.22 -2.55
C MET A 65 -2.53 -16.63 -3.80
N GLY A 66 -1.20 -16.56 -3.73
CA GLY A 66 -0.33 -16.86 -4.85
C GLY A 66 1.14 -16.56 -4.54
N GLU A 67 1.98 -16.50 -5.58
CA GLU A 67 3.41 -16.29 -5.44
C GLU A 67 3.74 -14.89 -4.89
N MET A 68 3.12 -13.84 -5.46
CA MET A 68 3.39 -12.46 -5.03
C MET A 68 3.05 -12.26 -3.56
N TRP A 69 1.82 -12.57 -3.18
CA TRP A 69 1.39 -12.38 -1.80
C TRP A 69 2.09 -13.33 -0.84
N GLY A 70 2.34 -14.59 -1.25
CA GLY A 70 3.07 -15.55 -0.42
C GLY A 70 4.46 -15.08 -0.02
N GLN A 71 5.22 -14.49 -0.94
CA GLN A 71 6.54 -13.91 -0.64
C GLN A 71 6.43 -12.71 0.32
N ILE A 72 5.48 -11.81 0.07
CA ILE A 72 5.25 -10.64 0.92
C ILE A 72 4.81 -11.10 2.33
N HIS A 73 3.81 -11.96 2.42
CA HIS A 73 3.26 -12.44 3.69
C HIS A 73 4.33 -13.13 4.55
N GLU A 74 5.19 -13.95 3.95
CA GLU A 74 6.27 -14.61 4.68
C GLU A 74 7.24 -13.60 5.30
N ILE A 75 7.60 -12.53 4.59
CA ILE A 75 8.43 -11.46 5.14
C ILE A 75 7.68 -10.73 6.26
N LEU A 76 6.40 -10.39 6.08
CA LEU A 76 5.58 -9.74 7.10
C LEU A 76 5.53 -10.57 8.39
N ARG A 77 5.32 -11.90 8.27
CA ARG A 77 5.30 -12.83 9.38
C ARG A 77 6.64 -12.85 10.13
N GLN A 78 7.76 -12.92 9.41
CA GLN A 78 9.10 -12.88 10.00
C GLN A 78 9.36 -11.55 10.74
N LYS A 79 8.95 -10.42 10.15
CA LYS A 79 9.11 -9.10 10.75
C LYS A 79 8.23 -8.90 11.98
N ALA A 80 6.98 -9.39 11.95
CA ALA A 80 6.11 -9.40 13.12
C ALA A 80 6.69 -10.25 14.26
N ALA A 81 7.20 -11.45 13.95
CA ALA A 81 7.87 -12.31 14.92
C ALA A 81 9.15 -11.67 15.50
N ALA A 82 9.82 -10.80 14.73
CA ALA A 82 10.96 -10.01 15.20
C ALA A 82 10.56 -8.77 16.03
N GLY A 83 9.25 -8.52 16.22
CA GLY A 83 8.73 -7.44 17.06
C GLY A 83 8.47 -6.12 16.34
N LEU A 84 8.51 -6.07 15.00
CA LEU A 84 8.15 -4.87 14.25
C LEU A 84 6.64 -4.63 14.31
N ASP A 85 6.22 -3.37 14.19
CA ASP A 85 4.80 -3.02 14.03
C ASP A 85 4.35 -3.31 12.58
N VAL A 86 3.78 -4.50 12.35
CA VAL A 86 3.30 -4.94 11.04
C VAL A 86 1.77 -4.85 11.01
N ARG A 87 1.24 -4.08 10.05
CA ARG A 87 -0.20 -3.88 9.89
C ARG A 87 -0.63 -4.12 8.46
N VAL A 88 -1.78 -4.80 8.29
CA VAL A 88 -2.38 -5.09 6.98
C VAL A 88 -3.84 -4.68 6.99
N ILE A 89 -4.25 -3.88 6.00
CA ILE A 89 -5.64 -3.56 5.70
C ILE A 89 -5.94 -4.05 4.28
N TYR A 90 -7.08 -4.71 4.09
CA TYR A 90 -7.57 -5.05 2.76
C TYR A 90 -9.07 -4.82 2.64
N ASP A 91 -9.55 -4.56 1.42
CA ASP A 91 -10.98 -4.44 1.16
C ASP A 91 -11.62 -5.82 1.08
N ASP A 92 -12.68 -6.03 1.89
CA ASP A 92 -13.33 -7.34 1.98
C ASP A 92 -13.97 -7.77 0.66
N ALA A 93 -14.59 -6.84 -0.08
CA ALA A 93 -15.22 -7.15 -1.37
C ALA A 93 -14.17 -7.47 -2.45
N GLY A 94 -13.06 -6.75 -2.47
CA GLY A 94 -11.95 -7.00 -3.39
C GLY A 94 -11.30 -8.36 -3.19
N CYS A 95 -11.39 -8.91 -1.98
CA CYS A 95 -10.75 -10.18 -1.59
C CYS A 95 -11.73 -11.35 -1.40
N LEU A 96 -13.05 -11.14 -1.53
CA LEU A 96 -14.09 -12.07 -1.12
C LEU A 96 -13.95 -13.49 -1.72
N SER A 97 -13.52 -13.60 -2.97
CA SER A 97 -13.30 -14.89 -3.67
C SER A 97 -11.83 -15.34 -3.68
N LEU A 98 -10.93 -14.56 -3.11
CA LEU A 98 -9.48 -14.75 -3.21
C LEU A 98 -8.84 -15.15 -1.88
N LEU A 99 -9.47 -14.80 -0.77
CA LEU A 99 -8.99 -15.08 0.58
C LEU A 99 -10.01 -15.92 1.38
N PRO A 100 -9.55 -16.74 2.33
CA PRO A 100 -10.43 -17.39 3.30
C PRO A 100 -11.22 -16.39 4.13
N HIS A 101 -12.46 -16.70 4.50
CA HIS A 101 -13.31 -15.81 5.32
C HIS A 101 -12.71 -15.43 6.68
N ASN A 102 -11.84 -16.25 7.24
CA ASN A 102 -11.14 -16.03 8.50
C ASN A 102 -9.72 -15.48 8.30
N TYR A 103 -9.41 -14.88 7.14
CA TYR A 103 -8.04 -14.47 6.81
C TYR A 103 -7.45 -13.44 7.76
N VAL A 104 -8.28 -12.53 8.28
CA VAL A 104 -7.87 -11.60 9.35
C VAL A 104 -7.32 -12.35 10.57
N ASP A 105 -7.98 -13.44 10.96
CA ASP A 105 -7.56 -14.21 12.14
C ASP A 105 -6.28 -15.00 11.87
N LEU A 106 -6.07 -15.47 10.63
CA LEU A 106 -4.82 -16.09 10.20
C LEU A 106 -3.66 -15.10 10.26
N LEU A 107 -3.83 -13.90 9.73
CA LEU A 107 -2.81 -12.84 9.82
C LEU A 107 -2.49 -12.47 11.28
N ARG A 108 -3.51 -12.41 12.13
CA ARG A 108 -3.33 -12.14 13.57
C ARG A 108 -2.60 -13.24 14.29
N ALA A 109 -2.85 -14.50 13.92
CA ALA A 109 -2.11 -15.63 14.45
C ALA A 109 -0.62 -15.58 14.10
N ASP A 110 -0.26 -14.97 12.96
CA ASP A 110 1.11 -14.69 12.54
C ASP A 110 1.71 -13.43 13.21
N GLY A 111 1.01 -12.82 14.17
CA GLY A 111 1.46 -11.61 14.88
C GLY A 111 1.24 -10.30 14.11
N ILE A 112 0.55 -10.34 12.98
CA ILE A 112 0.26 -9.19 12.13
C ILE A 112 -1.04 -8.53 12.59
N ARG A 113 -1.06 -7.20 12.81
CA ARG A 113 -2.29 -6.47 13.08
C ARG A 113 -3.09 -6.31 11.78
N ALA A 114 -4.16 -7.09 11.62
CA ALA A 114 -4.94 -7.12 10.40
C ALA A 114 -6.37 -6.63 10.59
N PHE A 115 -6.90 -5.98 9.53
CA PHE A 115 -8.27 -5.51 9.44
C PHE A 115 -8.81 -5.66 8.02
N SER A 116 -10.07 -6.15 7.87
CA SER A 116 -10.78 -6.13 6.60
C SER A 116 -11.73 -4.94 6.55
N PHE A 117 -11.52 -4.05 5.57
CA PHE A 117 -12.34 -2.86 5.38
C PHE A 117 -13.72 -3.23 4.84
N ASN A 118 -14.75 -2.68 5.45
CA ASN A 118 -16.18 -2.78 5.06
C ASN A 118 -16.62 -4.21 4.71
N ARG A 119 -16.64 -5.08 5.74
CA ARG A 119 -16.99 -6.51 5.61
C ARG A 119 -18.31 -6.70 4.85
N CYS A 120 -18.25 -7.57 3.85
CA CYS A 120 -19.39 -8.00 3.09
C CYS A 120 -20.25 -8.95 3.94
N VAL A 121 -21.34 -8.44 4.49
CA VAL A 121 -22.38 -9.26 5.12
C VAL A 121 -23.58 -9.38 4.16
N PRO A 122 -24.20 -10.56 4.03
CA PRO A 122 -25.32 -10.79 3.11
C PRO A 122 -26.61 -10.14 3.63
N VAL A 123 -26.60 -8.83 3.84
CA VAL A 123 -27.75 -8.00 4.22
C VAL A 123 -27.79 -6.81 3.28
N LEU A 124 -28.98 -6.32 2.92
CA LEU A 124 -29.14 -5.08 2.17
C LEU A 124 -28.48 -3.93 2.95
N ASN A 125 -27.26 -3.59 2.54
CA ASN A 125 -26.48 -2.54 3.17
C ASN A 125 -26.16 -1.44 2.15
N LEU A 126 -26.72 -0.24 2.36
CA LEU A 126 -26.49 0.93 1.51
C LEU A 126 -25.03 1.41 1.50
N VAL A 127 -24.22 0.92 2.44
CA VAL A 127 -22.80 1.26 2.58
C VAL A 127 -21.88 0.33 1.77
N LEU A 128 -22.40 -0.71 1.11
CA LEU A 128 -21.61 -1.68 0.33
C LEU A 128 -20.75 -1.05 -0.76
N ASN A 129 -21.12 0.12 -1.27
CA ASN A 129 -20.37 0.83 -2.31
C ASN A 129 -19.17 1.63 -1.78
N ASN A 130 -19.02 1.79 -0.46
CA ASN A 130 -17.85 2.41 0.11
C ASN A 130 -16.72 1.37 0.13
N ARG A 131 -15.79 1.47 -0.83
CA ARG A 131 -14.67 0.55 -0.98
C ARG A 131 -13.35 1.27 -0.76
N ASP A 132 -12.40 0.57 -0.18
CA ASP A 132 -11.03 1.05 -0.07
C ASP A 132 -10.22 0.59 -1.28
N HIS A 133 -10.12 1.47 -2.28
CA HIS A 133 -9.40 1.16 -3.53
C HIS A 133 -7.92 1.59 -3.52
N ARG A 134 -7.39 1.97 -2.35
CA ARG A 134 -5.98 2.37 -2.20
C ARG A 134 -5.05 1.16 -2.28
N LYS A 135 -3.84 1.37 -2.76
CA LYS A 135 -2.72 0.45 -2.74
C LYS A 135 -1.55 1.20 -2.17
N ILE A 136 -1.25 0.92 -0.91
CA ILE A 136 -0.21 1.61 -0.15
C ILE A 136 0.64 0.55 0.55
N MET A 137 1.95 0.65 0.44
CA MET A 137 2.89 -0.05 1.29
C MET A 137 3.87 0.97 1.86
N VAL A 138 4.01 1.01 3.17
CA VAL A 138 4.95 1.92 3.84
C VAL A 138 5.92 1.11 4.68
N VAL A 139 7.21 1.40 4.53
CA VAL A 139 8.29 0.79 5.32
C VAL A 139 8.97 1.88 6.12
N ASP A 140 8.98 1.72 7.45
CA ASP A 140 9.63 2.59 8.44
C ASP A 140 9.26 4.09 8.33
N GLY A 141 8.08 4.40 7.72
CA GLY A 141 7.66 5.78 7.44
C GLY A 141 8.59 6.55 6.50
N ARG A 142 9.54 5.87 5.85
CA ARG A 142 10.58 6.43 5.00
C ARG A 142 10.46 6.03 3.54
N ILE A 143 9.97 4.81 3.28
CA ILE A 143 9.71 4.30 1.94
C ILE A 143 8.21 4.10 1.80
N ALA A 144 7.64 4.49 0.65
CA ALA A 144 6.26 4.21 0.32
C ALA A 144 6.12 3.74 -1.13
N TYR A 145 5.25 2.76 -1.34
CA TYR A 145 4.81 2.32 -2.66
C TYR A 145 3.33 2.64 -2.83
N THR A 146 2.96 3.09 -4.01
CA THR A 146 1.56 3.29 -4.41
C THR A 146 1.41 3.15 -5.92
N GLY A 147 0.17 3.03 -6.41
CA GLY A 147 -0.13 2.90 -7.83
C GLY A 147 -1.38 2.07 -8.10
N GLY A 148 -1.42 1.41 -9.27
CA GLY A 148 -2.51 0.53 -9.68
C GLY A 148 -2.32 -0.93 -9.25
N VAL A 149 -1.09 -1.34 -8.94
CA VAL A 149 -0.72 -2.72 -8.66
C VAL A 149 -1.33 -3.20 -7.34
N ASN A 150 -2.21 -4.22 -7.39
CA ASN A 150 -2.67 -4.95 -6.22
C ASN A 150 -1.73 -6.13 -5.92
N LEU A 151 -2.00 -6.86 -4.83
CA LEU A 151 -1.14 -7.93 -4.33
C LEU A 151 -1.67 -9.31 -4.75
N ALA A 152 -1.63 -9.59 -6.06
CA ALA A 152 -2.04 -10.85 -6.65
C ALA A 152 -1.23 -11.14 -7.92
N ASP A 153 -1.15 -12.42 -8.29
CA ASP A 153 -0.24 -12.94 -9.32
C ASP A 153 -0.49 -12.41 -10.73
N GLU A 154 -1.73 -12.01 -11.05
CA GLU A 154 -2.03 -11.34 -12.32
C GLU A 154 -1.32 -10.01 -12.48
N TYR A 155 -1.09 -9.26 -11.38
CA TYR A 155 -0.41 -7.95 -11.41
C TYR A 155 1.10 -8.04 -11.64
N ILE A 156 1.66 -9.23 -11.47
CA ILE A 156 3.07 -9.54 -11.77
C ILE A 156 3.22 -10.46 -12.98
N ASN A 157 2.15 -10.63 -13.77
CA ASN A 157 2.12 -11.44 -14.99
C ASN A 157 2.51 -12.93 -14.79
N LYS A 158 2.35 -13.48 -13.58
CA LYS A 158 2.52 -14.92 -13.30
C LYS A 158 1.29 -15.72 -13.73
N VAL A 159 0.13 -15.09 -13.73
CA VAL A 159 -1.13 -15.68 -14.20
C VAL A 159 -1.72 -14.78 -15.30
N THR A 160 -2.02 -15.38 -16.44
CA THR A 160 -2.67 -14.68 -17.56
C THR A 160 -4.18 -14.78 -17.41
N ARG A 161 -4.81 -13.79 -16.75
CA ARG A 161 -6.26 -13.74 -16.58
C ARG A 161 -6.98 -13.07 -17.75
N PHE A 162 -6.49 -11.92 -18.20
CA PHE A 162 -7.07 -11.11 -19.28
C PHE A 162 -6.01 -10.61 -20.28
N GLY A 163 -4.89 -11.31 -20.42
CA GLY A 163 -3.73 -10.87 -21.17
C GLY A 163 -2.60 -10.35 -20.29
N HIS A 164 -1.63 -9.66 -20.89
CA HIS A 164 -0.54 -9.03 -20.14
C HIS A 164 -1.06 -7.86 -19.31
N TRP A 165 -0.86 -7.92 -18.00
CA TRP A 165 -1.31 -6.90 -17.06
C TRP A 165 -0.31 -5.73 -17.00
N LYS A 166 -0.82 -4.52 -17.14
CA LYS A 166 0.01 -3.32 -17.26
C LYS A 166 -0.41 -2.24 -16.27
N ASP A 167 -0.41 -2.56 -14.98
CA ASP A 167 -0.55 -1.58 -13.93
C ASP A 167 0.82 -1.02 -13.52
N SER A 168 0.88 0.29 -13.33
CA SER A 168 2.10 0.99 -12.93
C SER A 168 2.11 1.30 -11.44
N GLY A 169 3.32 1.52 -10.92
CA GLY A 169 3.53 1.95 -9.54
C GLY A 169 4.66 2.95 -9.41
N VAL A 170 4.74 3.54 -8.24
CA VAL A 170 5.83 4.43 -7.84
C VAL A 170 6.35 4.04 -6.46
N ARG A 171 7.65 4.13 -6.29
CA ARG A 171 8.36 4.08 -5.02
C ARG A 171 8.81 5.47 -4.65
N LEU A 172 8.53 5.88 -3.44
CA LEU A 172 8.95 7.13 -2.84
C LEU A 172 9.95 6.81 -1.73
N GLU A 173 11.10 7.46 -1.71
CA GLU A 173 12.06 7.35 -0.61
C GLU A 173 12.38 8.72 -0.05
N GLY A 174 12.01 8.97 1.19
CA GLY A 174 12.22 10.24 1.86
C GLY A 174 10.98 10.75 2.59
N PRO A 175 10.96 12.06 2.93
CA PRO A 175 9.94 12.63 3.81
C PRO A 175 8.49 12.48 3.33
N ALA A 176 8.24 12.43 2.01
CA ALA A 176 6.88 12.28 1.47
C ALA A 176 6.23 10.92 1.81
N ALA A 177 7.02 9.89 2.15
CA ALA A 177 6.47 8.61 2.59
C ALA A 177 5.62 8.73 3.86
N ARG A 178 5.86 9.76 4.70
CA ARG A 178 5.06 10.05 5.91
C ARG A 178 3.61 10.38 5.60
N SER A 179 3.33 11.02 4.45
CA SER A 179 1.94 11.26 4.04
C SER A 179 1.18 9.96 3.84
N TYR A 180 1.81 8.94 3.27
CA TYR A 180 1.19 7.62 3.10
C TYR A 180 1.01 6.89 4.43
N ALA A 181 1.96 7.01 5.35
CA ALA A 181 1.78 6.49 6.70
C ALA A 181 0.59 7.15 7.41
N ASN A 182 0.45 8.48 7.30
CA ASN A 182 -0.69 9.21 7.89
C ASN A 182 -2.04 8.84 7.26
N VAL A 183 -2.06 8.53 5.96
CA VAL A 183 -3.29 8.08 5.26
C VAL A 183 -3.68 6.67 5.72
N PHE A 184 -2.72 5.82 6.02
CA PHE A 184 -2.93 4.46 6.52
C PHE A 184 -3.43 4.44 7.97
N LEU A 185 -2.93 5.33 8.84
CA LEU A 185 -3.23 5.38 10.29
C LEU A 185 -4.57 6.03 10.61
#